data_87fa23cd6556136b65b4c9f73cad8deb
#
_entry.id   87fa23cd6556136b65b4c9f73cad8deb
#
_cell.length_a   1.000
_cell.length_b   1.000
_cell.length_c   1.000
_cell.angle_alpha   90.00
_cell.angle_beta   90.00
_cell.angle_gamma   90.00
#
_symmetry.space_group_name_H-M   'P 1'
#
loop_
_entity.id
_entity.type
_entity.pdbx_description
1 polymer ?
#
loop_
_entity_poly.entity_id
_entity_poly.type
_entity_poly.pdbx_seq_one_letter_code
_entity_poly.pdbx_strand_id
1 'polypeptide(L)'
;MKGVLRMRQSLTVRRAEHFGINRKIIANMTAQSWHDIPHVVVTNEPEASEFLKVFKEINEGRAKEDKITLNAVILKVITEALKKCPAMNAHIDFKPRLV
;
A
#
# COMPACT_ATOMS: atom_id res chain seq x y z
N MET A 1 8.90 -2.92 31.42
CA MET A 1 7.51 -2.61 31.80
C MET A 1 7.35 -1.32 32.62
N LYS A 2 8.25 -0.98 33.51
CA LYS A 2 8.15 0.27 34.31
C LYS A 2 8.23 1.58 33.48
N GLY A 3 8.95 1.61 32.35
CA GLY A 3 9.06 2.80 31.48
C GLY A 3 7.80 3.15 30.70
N VAL A 4 7.03 2.16 30.27
CA VAL A 4 5.77 2.35 29.50
C VAL A 4 4.65 2.88 30.40
N LEU A 5 4.63 2.47 31.67
CA LEU A 5 3.70 2.98 32.68
C LEU A 5 3.96 4.44 33.04
N ARG A 6 5.23 4.86 33.04
CA ARG A 6 5.61 6.25 33.36
C ARG A 6 5.20 7.25 32.27
N MET A 7 5.21 6.84 30.99
CA MET A 7 4.69 7.65 29.89
C MET A 7 3.17 7.82 29.95
N ARG A 8 2.43 6.80 30.42
CA ARG A 8 0.97 6.88 30.55
C ARG A 8 0.49 7.86 31.62
N GLN A 9 1.29 8.12 32.63
CA GLN A 9 0.92 9.04 33.72
C GLN A 9 0.99 10.54 33.31
N SER A 10 1.69 10.86 32.22
CA SER A 10 1.81 12.24 31.72
C SER A 10 0.75 12.63 30.66
N LEU A 11 -0.04 11.65 30.18
CA LEU A 11 -1.04 11.87 29.12
C LEU A 11 -2.45 11.96 29.72
N THR A 12 -3.13 13.06 29.46
CA THR A 12 -4.55 13.19 29.80
C THR A 12 -5.38 12.43 28.77
N VAL A 13 -5.92 11.28 29.15
CA VAL A 13 -6.80 10.47 28.30
C VAL A 13 -8.20 11.10 28.34
N ARG A 14 -8.65 11.69 27.23
CA ARG A 14 -9.99 12.23 27.09
C ARG A 14 -11.04 11.18 26.75
N ARG A 15 -10.66 10.17 25.99
CA ARG A 15 -11.55 9.10 25.55
C ARG A 15 -10.75 7.84 25.31
N ALA A 16 -11.25 6.72 25.79
CA ALA A 16 -10.72 5.39 25.53
C ALA A 16 -11.79 4.54 24.84
N GLU A 17 -11.46 3.90 23.75
CA GLU A 17 -12.36 3.01 23.00
C GLU A 17 -11.69 1.65 22.80
N HIS A 18 -12.50 0.60 22.84
CA HIS A 18 -12.04 -0.72 22.47
C HIS A 18 -11.94 -0.87 20.95
N PHE A 19 -10.80 -1.35 20.47
CA PHE A 19 -10.67 -1.75 19.07
C PHE A 19 -11.50 -3.02 18.82
N GLY A 20 -12.36 -2.97 17.81
CA GLY A 20 -12.96 -4.16 17.24
C GLY A 20 -11.88 -5.11 16.66
N ILE A 21 -12.24 -6.37 16.46
CA ILE A 21 -11.32 -7.42 16.00
C ILE A 21 -10.61 -7.01 14.70
N ASN A 22 -11.35 -6.53 13.72
CA ASN A 22 -10.78 -6.12 12.43
C ASN A 22 -9.75 -4.99 12.57
N ARG A 23 -10.03 -3.98 13.42
CA ARG A 23 -9.08 -2.89 13.68
C ARG A 23 -7.82 -3.37 14.39
N LYS A 24 -7.93 -4.35 15.29
CA LYS A 24 -6.76 -4.97 15.92
C LYS A 24 -5.88 -5.69 14.91
N ILE A 25 -6.50 -6.45 14.00
CA ILE A 25 -5.78 -7.17 12.94
C ILE A 25 -5.04 -6.17 12.05
N ILE A 26 -5.73 -5.14 11.56
CA ILE A 26 -5.12 -4.11 10.72
C ILE A 26 -3.95 -3.41 11.44
N ALA A 27 -4.16 -3.00 12.69
CA ALA A 27 -3.13 -2.32 13.47
C ALA A 27 -1.89 -3.20 13.68
N ASN A 28 -2.08 -4.48 14.02
CA ASN A 28 -0.98 -5.40 14.22
C ASN A 28 -0.22 -5.69 12.93
N MET A 29 -0.92 -5.98 11.84
CA MET A 29 -0.29 -6.26 10.54
C MET A 29 0.47 -5.05 10.01
N THR A 30 -0.12 -3.85 10.12
CA THR A 30 0.53 -2.62 9.67
C THR A 30 1.75 -2.29 10.52
N ALA A 31 1.64 -2.39 11.84
CA ALA A 31 2.76 -2.13 12.75
C ALA A 31 3.91 -3.13 12.54
N GLN A 32 3.59 -4.42 12.38
CA GLN A 32 4.59 -5.45 12.10
C GLN A 32 5.27 -5.20 10.75
N SER A 33 4.52 -4.93 9.70
CA SER A 33 5.07 -4.61 8.38
C SER A 33 6.00 -3.39 8.45
N TRP A 34 5.58 -2.34 9.15
CA TRP A 34 6.40 -1.14 9.32
C TRP A 34 7.70 -1.39 10.08
N HIS A 35 7.66 -2.27 11.08
CA HIS A 35 8.81 -2.61 11.90
C HIS A 35 9.80 -3.54 11.19
N ASP A 36 9.27 -4.54 10.48
CA ASP A 36 10.08 -5.64 9.94
C ASP A 36 10.59 -5.36 8.52
N ILE A 37 9.92 -4.48 7.76
CA ILE A 37 10.25 -4.19 6.38
C ILE A 37 10.79 -2.76 6.26
N PRO A 38 12.05 -2.55 5.84
CA PRO A 38 12.58 -1.22 5.59
C PRO A 38 11.88 -0.60 4.37
N HIS A 39 11.05 0.42 4.63
CA HIS A 39 10.33 1.12 3.59
C HIS A 39 11.20 2.18 2.94
N VAL A 40 11.22 2.18 1.62
CA VAL A 40 11.92 3.17 0.79
C VAL A 40 10.90 3.83 -0.13
N VAL A 41 10.95 5.14 -0.24
CA VAL A 41 10.11 5.91 -1.15
C VAL A 41 10.97 6.37 -2.33
N VAL A 42 10.55 6.01 -3.52
CA VAL A 42 11.15 6.48 -4.78
C VAL A 42 10.06 7.22 -5.55
N THR A 43 10.36 8.44 -5.97
CA THR A 43 9.46 9.26 -6.79
C THR A 43 10.03 9.44 -8.19
N ASN A 44 9.15 9.44 -9.18
CA ASN A 44 9.48 9.70 -10.55
C ASN A 44 8.34 10.51 -11.20
N GLU A 45 8.68 11.40 -12.09
CA GLU A 45 7.73 12.25 -12.84
C GLU A 45 7.85 11.94 -14.35
N PRO A 46 7.31 10.81 -14.83
CA PRO A 46 7.33 10.48 -16.23
C PRO A 46 6.40 11.40 -17.03
N GLU A 47 6.80 11.71 -18.27
CA GLU A 47 5.93 12.37 -19.22
C GLU A 47 4.77 11.42 -19.61
N ALA A 48 3.54 11.90 -19.53
CA ALA A 48 2.34 11.07 -19.66
C ALA A 48 1.45 11.38 -20.87
N SER A 49 1.87 12.27 -21.78
CA SER A 49 1.03 12.71 -22.90
C SER A 49 0.60 11.57 -23.82
N GLU A 50 1.53 10.70 -24.19
CA GLU A 50 1.23 9.52 -25.01
C GLU A 50 0.29 8.54 -24.29
N PHE A 51 0.52 8.32 -23.02
CA PHE A 51 -0.35 7.46 -22.19
C PHE A 51 -1.78 7.99 -22.14
N LEU A 52 -1.94 9.30 -21.92
CA LEU A 52 -3.27 9.94 -21.88
C LEU A 52 -3.96 9.94 -23.24
N LYS A 53 -3.19 10.06 -24.33
CA LYS A 53 -3.71 9.96 -25.69
C LYS A 53 -4.29 8.56 -25.94
N VAL A 54 -3.52 7.52 -25.68
CA VAL A 54 -3.98 6.12 -25.82
C VAL A 54 -5.19 5.85 -24.92
N PHE A 55 -5.19 6.36 -23.69
CA PHE A 55 -6.34 6.23 -22.78
C PHE A 55 -7.61 6.85 -23.35
N LYS A 56 -7.53 8.01 -24.00
CA LYS A 56 -8.67 8.65 -24.67
C LYS A 56 -9.14 7.82 -25.85
N GLU A 57 -8.22 7.35 -26.70
CA GLU A 57 -8.52 6.49 -27.85
C GLU A 57 -9.24 5.21 -27.46
N ILE A 58 -8.80 4.54 -26.37
CA ILE A 58 -9.46 3.34 -25.84
C ILE A 58 -10.92 3.60 -25.45
N ASN A 59 -11.24 4.78 -24.97
CA ASN A 59 -12.57 5.16 -24.51
C ASN A 59 -13.40 5.86 -25.59
N GLU A 60 -12.85 6.14 -26.75
CA GLU A 60 -13.54 6.78 -27.85
C GLU A 60 -14.67 5.86 -28.39
N GLY A 61 -15.86 6.41 -28.55
CA GLY A 61 -17.03 5.67 -29.03
C GLY A 61 -17.67 4.72 -28.01
N ARG A 62 -17.14 4.58 -26.78
CA ARG A 62 -17.74 3.76 -25.72
C ARG A 62 -18.87 4.48 -25.01
N ALA A 63 -19.95 3.75 -24.69
CA ALA A 63 -21.01 4.23 -23.82
C ALA A 63 -20.45 4.57 -22.43
N LYS A 64 -21.10 5.45 -21.68
CA LYS A 64 -20.64 5.93 -20.37
C LYS A 64 -20.41 4.77 -19.38
N GLU A 65 -21.21 3.73 -19.46
CA GLU A 65 -21.19 2.55 -18.60
C GLU A 65 -20.02 1.61 -18.93
N ASP A 66 -19.58 1.62 -20.21
CA ASP A 66 -18.51 0.75 -20.70
C ASP A 66 -17.13 1.43 -20.70
N LYS A 67 -17.04 2.67 -20.22
CA LYS A 67 -15.77 3.40 -20.18
C LYS A 67 -14.83 2.77 -19.18
N ILE A 68 -13.61 2.54 -19.64
CA ILE A 68 -12.51 2.07 -18.79
C ILE A 68 -12.00 3.24 -17.97
N THR A 69 -11.89 3.06 -16.67
CA THR A 69 -11.35 4.11 -15.78
C THR A 69 -9.84 4.22 -15.90
N LEU A 70 -9.30 5.40 -15.65
CA LEU A 70 -7.85 5.62 -15.61
C LEU A 70 -7.16 4.67 -14.62
N ASN A 71 -7.76 4.48 -13.44
CA ASN A 71 -7.22 3.57 -12.43
C ASN A 71 -7.13 2.11 -12.95
N ALA A 72 -8.11 1.64 -13.70
CA ALA A 72 -8.08 0.30 -14.28
C ALA A 72 -6.90 0.14 -15.27
N VAL A 73 -6.64 1.15 -16.10
CA VAL A 73 -5.50 1.13 -17.02
C VAL A 73 -4.17 1.16 -16.26
N ILE A 74 -4.04 2.01 -15.24
CA ILE A 74 -2.84 2.07 -14.40
C ILE A 74 -2.59 0.72 -13.71
N LEU A 75 -3.61 0.10 -13.13
CA LEU A 75 -3.48 -1.23 -12.53
C LEU A 75 -3.03 -2.29 -13.52
N LYS A 76 -3.53 -2.24 -14.76
CA LYS A 76 -3.10 -3.14 -15.82
C LYS A 76 -1.61 -2.94 -16.16
N VAL A 77 -1.17 -1.70 -16.29
CA VAL A 77 0.24 -1.37 -16.54
C VAL A 77 1.14 -1.87 -15.41
N ILE A 78 0.74 -1.63 -14.14
CA ILE A 78 1.47 -2.14 -12.98
C ILE A 78 1.55 -3.67 -13.00
N THR A 79 0.46 -4.36 -13.33
CA THR A 79 0.42 -5.81 -13.42
C THR A 79 1.43 -6.34 -14.44
N GLU A 80 1.52 -5.72 -15.61
CA GLU A 80 2.48 -6.11 -16.63
C GLU A 80 3.94 -5.81 -16.21
N ALA A 81 4.15 -4.70 -15.49
CA ALA A 81 5.46 -4.38 -14.93
C ALA A 81 5.89 -5.41 -13.88
N LEU A 82 5.00 -5.84 -12.99
CA LEU A 82 5.27 -6.87 -11.97
C LEU A 82 5.59 -8.22 -12.59
N LYS A 83 4.98 -8.59 -13.71
CA LYS A 83 5.36 -9.81 -14.47
C LYS A 83 6.80 -9.76 -14.98
N LYS A 84 7.27 -8.57 -15.38
CA LYS A 84 8.65 -8.38 -15.82
C LYS A 84 9.65 -8.32 -14.68
N CYS A 85 9.21 -7.93 -13.49
CA CYS A 85 10.04 -7.82 -12.30
C CYS A 85 9.42 -8.61 -11.13
N PRO A 86 9.48 -9.96 -11.16
CA PRO A 86 8.81 -10.82 -10.16
C PRO A 86 9.26 -10.56 -8.72
N ALA A 87 10.50 -10.10 -8.53
CA ALA A 87 11.03 -9.75 -7.21
C ALA A 87 10.25 -8.64 -6.51
N MET A 88 9.56 -7.78 -7.27
CA MET A 88 8.69 -6.73 -6.70
C MET A 88 7.35 -7.27 -6.19
N ASN A 89 7.00 -8.51 -6.52
CA ASN A 89 5.76 -9.18 -6.08
C ASN A 89 6.12 -10.49 -5.35
N ALA A 90 6.92 -10.38 -4.30
CA ALA A 90 7.44 -11.50 -3.56
C ALA A 90 7.09 -11.39 -2.06
N HIS A 91 7.03 -12.53 -1.40
CA HIS A 91 6.98 -12.61 0.06
C HIS A 91 8.39 -12.80 0.60
N ILE A 92 8.69 -12.09 1.71
CA ILE A 92 9.95 -12.23 2.41
C ILE A 92 9.70 -12.95 3.73
N ASP A 93 10.43 -14.05 3.95
CA ASP A 93 10.45 -14.74 5.24
C ASP A 93 11.69 -14.30 6.01
N PHE A 94 11.46 -13.55 7.06
CA PHE A 94 12.51 -13.04 7.95
C PHE A 94 12.87 -14.01 9.08
N LYS A 95 12.44 -15.27 9.01
CA LYS A 95 12.89 -16.24 10.01
C LYS A 95 14.40 -16.27 10.06
N PRO A 96 15.03 -16.05 11.23
CA PRO A 96 16.48 -16.11 11.32
C PRO A 96 16.92 -17.50 10.87
N ARG A 97 17.68 -17.56 9.78
CA ARG A 97 18.46 -18.76 9.50
C ARG A 97 19.47 -18.86 10.64
N LEU A 98 19.24 -19.81 11.52
CA LEU A 98 20.30 -20.27 12.40
C LEU A 98 21.41 -20.83 11.48
N VAL A 99 22.47 -20.09 11.34
CA VAL A 99 23.71 -20.52 10.71
C VAL A 99 24.41 -21.48 11.64
#